data_64c14f2b77a7747d1813f0fa68bbf203
#
_entry.id   64c14f2b77a7747d1813f0fa68bbf203
#
_cell.length_a   1.000
_cell.length_b   1.000
_cell.length_c   1.000
_cell.angle_alpha   90.00
_cell.angle_beta   90.00
_cell.angle_gamma   90.00
#
_symmetry.space_group_name_H-M   'P 1'
#
loop_
_entity.id
_entity.type
_entity.pdbx_description
1 polymer ?
#
loop_
_entity_poly.entity_id
_entity_poly.type
_entity_poly.pdbx_seq_one_letter_code
_entity_poly.pdbx_strand_id
1 'polypeptide(L)'
;MTRKKRKYTKPDQSPFTVSELPSELPMTFRKKLYRLMGRGQHGAVCECILELLLHFQKNNYSSLDQLAKNRINELVSAIFTVVSDPEFIIDPKYASTFVARAHLFANLVALSTYETTDGVLKQVLAQKNNIIKIFFLYTCRNLTEIDYGKFFELQPHLASLWYFTFSLATIGCVLPHHQSSLRRHFEKLHAAYVPADYRVSVPYFSCTYFAGEGRYDRKVKEQINAGCREKLTNLNVKVKNTPARDSVLIITSKWFDNSAVYKSYFPFIDCFRSKYRMDLLHTGMHDPALLASNYFDNVYRVQLQGKDGGIDNLDIKAISDNDYQLVFFPDVGMTDESVWLSNLRLAPIQVTGYGHPVSTFGGEIDYFVVGEETEKLEDLDRNYSETPIVLPGLGCVPTWPTYESKSPEKKTDKIVANCVWGPDKYNNTMLRMLQEIGKKAPNLEYAIFSSRGVHRYNAYIPFVVDTSGMLGHTAILHADKEYMEYMEEAEYADFTINSYPFGGYNTVVEALYLGKPVVTLEGDRFYNLAASALLRRVGMGNLIATAAPEFIDLCARMVNDPDFLAEQKAKL
;
A
#
# COMPACT_ATOMS: atom_id res chain seq x y z
N MET A 1 22.97 0.94 -39.99
CA MET A 1 22.50 -0.37 -39.51
C MET A 1 21.21 -0.15 -38.74
N THR A 2 20.10 -0.50 -39.36
CA THR A 2 18.74 -0.27 -38.88
C THR A 2 18.44 -1.21 -37.72
N ARG A 3 18.29 -0.68 -36.51
CA ARG A 3 17.82 -1.43 -35.31
C ARG A 3 16.37 -1.84 -35.51
N LYS A 4 16.12 -3.13 -35.74
CA LYS A 4 14.78 -3.72 -35.64
C LYS A 4 14.24 -3.53 -34.22
N LYS A 5 13.23 -2.65 -34.08
CA LYS A 5 12.42 -2.57 -32.87
C LYS A 5 11.73 -3.94 -32.68
N ARG A 6 12.18 -4.73 -31.71
CA ARG A 6 11.39 -5.88 -31.21
C ARG A 6 10.11 -5.31 -30.60
N LYS A 7 8.98 -5.62 -31.21
CA LYS A 7 7.67 -5.38 -30.59
C LYS A 7 7.59 -6.22 -29.32
N TYR A 8 7.53 -5.56 -28.19
CA TYR A 8 7.10 -6.17 -26.93
C TYR A 8 5.63 -6.57 -27.11
N THR A 9 5.35 -7.84 -27.24
CA THR A 9 4.01 -8.38 -27.04
C THR A 9 3.77 -8.34 -25.53
N LYS A 10 3.00 -7.35 -25.05
CA LYS A 10 2.43 -7.36 -23.72
C LYS A 10 1.77 -8.73 -23.51
N PRO A 11 1.93 -9.40 -22.34
CA PRO A 11 0.99 -10.44 -21.98
C PRO A 11 -0.39 -9.80 -22.01
N ASP A 12 -1.33 -10.49 -22.61
CA ASP A 12 -2.72 -10.09 -22.79
C ASP A 12 -3.37 -9.83 -21.42
N GLN A 13 -3.17 -8.64 -20.90
CA GLN A 13 -3.83 -8.10 -19.73
C GLN A 13 -4.72 -6.98 -20.26
N SER A 14 -5.82 -7.40 -20.93
CA SER A 14 -6.95 -6.50 -21.05
C SER A 14 -7.35 -6.10 -19.62
N PRO A 15 -7.36 -4.81 -19.27
CA PRO A 15 -7.87 -4.38 -18.00
C PRO A 15 -9.35 -4.77 -17.98
N PHE A 16 -9.71 -5.70 -17.10
CA PHE A 16 -11.10 -5.97 -16.74
C PHE A 16 -12.01 -6.53 -17.84
N THR A 17 -11.85 -7.78 -18.18
CA THR A 17 -13.02 -8.58 -18.54
C THR A 17 -13.87 -8.69 -17.29
N VAL A 18 -14.99 -7.95 -17.24
CA VAL A 18 -16.09 -8.23 -16.32
C VAL A 18 -16.57 -9.64 -16.66
N SER A 19 -16.01 -10.65 -15.99
CA SER A 19 -16.46 -12.01 -16.18
C SER A 19 -17.78 -12.12 -15.45
N GLU A 20 -18.86 -12.36 -16.19
CA GLU A 20 -20.13 -12.71 -15.59
C GLU A 20 -19.94 -13.98 -14.74
N LEU A 21 -20.40 -13.93 -13.49
CA LEU A 21 -20.43 -15.12 -12.65
C LEU A 21 -21.31 -16.18 -13.33
N PRO A 22 -20.78 -17.38 -13.67
CA PRO A 22 -21.54 -18.39 -14.37
C PRO A 22 -22.82 -18.74 -13.60
N SER A 23 -23.95 -18.81 -14.30
CA SER A 23 -25.26 -19.01 -13.68
C SER A 23 -25.38 -20.31 -12.89
N GLU A 24 -24.67 -21.34 -13.32
CA GLU A 24 -24.70 -22.67 -12.70
C GLU A 24 -23.71 -22.84 -11.54
N LEU A 25 -22.76 -21.90 -11.37
CA LEU A 25 -21.69 -22.01 -10.40
C LEU A 25 -22.21 -22.18 -8.95
N PRO A 26 -23.18 -21.40 -8.45
CA PRO A 26 -23.64 -21.54 -7.06
C PRO A 26 -24.26 -22.90 -6.80
N MET A 27 -25.09 -23.40 -7.70
CA MET A 27 -25.75 -24.70 -7.53
C MET A 27 -24.77 -25.88 -7.61
N THR A 28 -23.86 -25.85 -8.59
CA THR A 28 -22.86 -26.91 -8.76
C THR A 28 -21.87 -26.92 -7.61
N PHE A 29 -21.42 -25.76 -7.16
CA PHE A 29 -20.55 -25.59 -6.01
C PHE A 29 -21.21 -26.12 -4.73
N ARG A 30 -22.41 -25.67 -4.41
CA ARG A 30 -23.14 -26.09 -3.21
C ARG A 30 -23.38 -27.62 -3.19
N LYS A 31 -23.82 -28.19 -4.30
CA LYS A 31 -24.02 -29.66 -4.41
C LYS A 31 -22.71 -30.44 -4.22
N LYS A 32 -21.61 -29.98 -4.84
CA LYS A 32 -20.28 -30.59 -4.67
C LYS A 32 -19.85 -30.51 -3.20
N LEU A 33 -19.94 -29.31 -2.61
CA LEU A 33 -19.48 -29.02 -1.25
C LEU A 33 -20.20 -29.90 -0.22
N TYR A 34 -21.54 -29.93 -0.25
CA TYR A 34 -22.34 -30.69 0.73
C TYR A 34 -22.20 -32.21 0.55
N ARG A 35 -22.03 -32.69 -0.67
CA ARG A 35 -21.74 -34.10 -0.91
C ARG A 35 -20.38 -34.53 -0.33
N LEU A 36 -19.36 -33.66 -0.43
CA LEU A 36 -18.03 -33.91 0.15
C LEU A 36 -18.09 -33.89 1.68
N MET A 37 -18.83 -32.93 2.25
CA MET A 37 -19.08 -32.90 3.70
C MET A 37 -19.77 -34.15 4.20
N GLY A 38 -20.87 -34.56 3.59
CA GLY A 38 -21.62 -35.78 3.98
C GLY A 38 -20.81 -37.07 3.85
N ARG A 39 -19.64 -37.04 3.18
CA ARG A 39 -18.70 -38.18 3.08
C ARG A 39 -17.50 -38.05 4.02
N GLY A 40 -17.43 -36.99 4.85
CA GLY A 40 -16.29 -36.70 5.71
C GLY A 40 -14.99 -36.35 4.97
N GLN A 41 -15.08 -35.95 3.70
CA GLN A 41 -13.92 -35.65 2.85
C GLN A 41 -13.42 -34.22 3.04
N HIS A 42 -12.99 -33.85 4.26
CA HIS A 42 -12.64 -32.49 4.65
C HIS A 42 -11.54 -31.86 3.77
N GLY A 43 -10.51 -32.64 3.37
CA GLY A 43 -9.47 -32.14 2.45
C GLY A 43 -10.04 -31.73 1.08
N ALA A 44 -10.95 -32.54 0.51
CA ALA A 44 -11.61 -32.20 -0.75
C ALA A 44 -12.59 -31.01 -0.62
N VAL A 45 -13.19 -30.84 0.57
CA VAL A 45 -13.97 -29.62 0.89
C VAL A 45 -13.08 -28.39 0.88
N CYS A 46 -11.90 -28.46 1.51
CA CYS A 46 -10.91 -27.37 1.48
C CYS A 46 -10.51 -27.01 0.05
N GLU A 47 -10.18 -28.01 -0.78
CA GLU A 47 -9.85 -27.80 -2.19
C GLU A 47 -10.98 -27.08 -2.93
N CYS A 48 -12.22 -27.56 -2.75
CA CYS A 48 -13.38 -26.97 -3.40
C CYS A 48 -13.59 -25.49 -3.03
N ILE A 49 -13.40 -25.12 -1.76
CA ILE A 49 -13.48 -23.71 -1.30
C ILE A 49 -12.32 -22.90 -1.91
N LEU A 50 -11.10 -23.43 -1.88
CA LEU A 50 -9.92 -22.74 -2.40
C LEU A 50 -9.96 -22.56 -3.92
N GLU A 51 -10.50 -23.53 -4.68
CA GLU A 51 -10.75 -23.38 -6.12
C GLU A 51 -11.70 -22.22 -6.41
N LEU A 52 -12.78 -22.08 -5.64
CA LEU A 52 -13.70 -20.97 -5.76
C LEU A 52 -13.00 -19.63 -5.45
N LEU A 53 -12.26 -19.56 -4.34
CA LEU A 53 -11.53 -18.32 -3.97
C LEU A 53 -10.47 -17.97 -5.02
N LEU A 54 -9.80 -18.98 -5.61
CA LEU A 54 -8.86 -18.75 -6.70
C LEU A 54 -9.54 -18.21 -7.96
N HIS A 55 -10.76 -18.67 -8.26
CA HIS A 55 -11.57 -18.12 -9.35
C HIS A 55 -11.82 -16.62 -9.13
N PHE A 56 -12.25 -16.21 -7.93
CA PHE A 56 -12.44 -14.80 -7.59
C PHE A 56 -11.13 -14.01 -7.58
N GLN A 57 -10.02 -14.60 -7.19
CA GLN A 57 -8.72 -13.94 -7.21
C GLN A 57 -8.22 -13.61 -8.62
N LYS A 58 -8.56 -14.46 -9.60
CA LYS A 58 -8.18 -14.28 -11.01
C LYS A 58 -9.10 -13.33 -11.77
N ASN A 59 -10.34 -13.19 -11.31
CA ASN A 59 -11.36 -12.39 -11.96
C ASN A 59 -11.74 -11.20 -11.07
N ASN A 60 -11.41 -10.00 -11.52
CA ASN A 60 -11.82 -8.77 -10.84
C ASN A 60 -13.19 -8.34 -11.36
N TYR A 61 -14.11 -8.09 -10.43
CA TYR A 61 -15.45 -7.58 -10.76
C TYR A 61 -15.46 -6.08 -10.52
N SER A 62 -15.76 -5.30 -11.57
CA SER A 62 -15.86 -3.83 -11.49
C SER A 62 -17.28 -3.35 -11.19
N SER A 63 -18.28 -4.20 -11.42
CA SER A 63 -19.67 -3.96 -11.04
C SER A 63 -20.37 -5.29 -10.79
N LEU A 64 -21.39 -5.26 -9.92
CA LEU A 64 -22.24 -6.41 -9.66
C LEU A 64 -23.71 -5.99 -9.81
N ASP A 65 -24.41 -6.63 -10.73
CA ASP A 65 -25.87 -6.56 -10.78
C ASP A 65 -26.51 -7.36 -9.64
N GLN A 66 -27.82 -7.26 -9.49
CA GLN A 66 -28.55 -7.96 -8.44
C GLN A 66 -28.46 -9.50 -8.58
N LEU A 67 -28.36 -10.00 -9.80
CA LEU A 67 -28.24 -11.43 -10.05
C LEU A 67 -26.88 -11.96 -9.59
N ALA A 68 -25.79 -11.25 -9.88
CA ALA A 68 -24.46 -11.59 -9.42
C ALA A 68 -24.37 -11.52 -7.88
N LYS A 69 -24.97 -10.50 -7.25
CA LYS A 69 -25.06 -10.43 -5.77
C LYS A 69 -25.79 -11.64 -5.18
N ASN A 70 -26.91 -12.05 -5.76
CA ASN A 70 -27.63 -13.24 -5.31
C ASN A 70 -26.78 -14.50 -5.42
N ARG A 71 -26.03 -14.65 -6.52
CA ARG A 71 -25.11 -15.79 -6.70
C ARG A 71 -23.97 -15.79 -5.67
N ILE A 72 -23.38 -14.64 -5.40
CA ILE A 72 -22.37 -14.50 -4.33
C ILE A 72 -22.96 -14.87 -2.98
N ASN A 73 -24.18 -14.42 -2.70
CA ASN A 73 -24.88 -14.73 -1.46
C ASN A 73 -25.07 -16.26 -1.26
N GLU A 74 -25.46 -16.97 -2.32
CA GLU A 74 -25.57 -18.44 -2.27
C GLU A 74 -24.21 -19.13 -2.04
N LEU A 75 -23.14 -18.65 -2.67
CA LEU A 75 -21.78 -19.18 -2.49
C LEU A 75 -21.27 -18.95 -1.08
N VAL A 76 -21.41 -17.74 -0.56
CA VAL A 76 -21.04 -17.37 0.82
C VAL A 76 -21.83 -18.20 1.84
N SER A 77 -23.15 -18.32 1.64
CA SER A 77 -24.02 -19.14 2.49
C SER A 77 -23.57 -20.60 2.56
N ALA A 78 -23.19 -21.19 1.42
CA ALA A 78 -22.71 -22.57 1.38
C ALA A 78 -21.39 -22.73 2.14
N ILE A 79 -20.45 -21.79 2.00
CA ILE A 79 -19.19 -21.80 2.78
C ILE A 79 -19.48 -21.62 4.27
N PHE A 80 -20.36 -20.69 4.64
CA PHE A 80 -20.73 -20.45 6.04
C PHE A 80 -21.34 -21.69 6.70
N THR A 81 -22.22 -22.39 5.99
CA THR A 81 -22.81 -23.65 6.48
C THR A 81 -21.74 -24.68 6.83
N VAL A 82 -20.72 -24.83 5.98
CA VAL A 82 -19.63 -25.78 6.21
C VAL A 82 -18.68 -25.30 7.31
N VAL A 83 -18.27 -24.04 7.29
CA VAL A 83 -17.30 -23.52 8.26
C VAL A 83 -17.89 -23.46 9.67
N SER A 84 -19.20 -23.21 9.81
CA SER A 84 -19.89 -23.23 11.10
C SER A 84 -20.13 -24.64 11.66
N ASP A 85 -20.00 -25.68 10.83
CA ASP A 85 -20.16 -27.07 11.31
C ASP A 85 -18.97 -27.44 12.25
N PRO A 86 -19.24 -27.86 13.49
CA PRO A 86 -18.20 -28.27 14.43
C PRO A 86 -17.36 -29.47 13.97
N GLU A 87 -17.95 -30.35 13.16
CA GLU A 87 -17.27 -31.54 12.65
C GLU A 87 -16.34 -31.22 11.47
N PHE A 88 -16.53 -30.07 10.81
CA PHE A 88 -15.62 -29.66 9.75
C PHE A 88 -14.28 -29.18 10.32
N ILE A 89 -13.20 -29.74 9.82
CA ILE A 89 -11.83 -29.33 10.14
C ILE A 89 -11.14 -28.91 8.86
N ILE A 90 -10.57 -27.70 8.85
CA ILE A 90 -9.66 -27.27 7.78
C ILE A 90 -8.39 -28.13 7.89
N ASP A 91 -8.10 -28.90 6.85
CA ASP A 91 -6.91 -29.74 6.79
C ASP A 91 -5.64 -28.87 6.93
N PRO A 92 -4.75 -29.19 7.86
CA PRO A 92 -3.55 -28.40 8.14
C PRO A 92 -2.68 -28.07 6.92
N LYS A 93 -2.65 -28.96 5.92
CA LYS A 93 -1.91 -28.72 4.66
C LYS A 93 -2.41 -27.52 3.86
N TYR A 94 -3.67 -27.08 4.08
CA TYR A 94 -4.26 -25.91 3.44
C TYR A 94 -4.32 -24.66 4.34
N ALA A 95 -3.91 -24.79 5.61
CA ALA A 95 -4.06 -23.73 6.60
C ALA A 95 -3.48 -22.39 6.14
N SER A 96 -2.22 -22.38 5.70
CA SER A 96 -1.55 -21.15 5.20
C SER A 96 -2.28 -20.55 4.00
N THR A 97 -2.85 -21.38 3.14
CA THR A 97 -3.59 -20.91 1.96
C THR A 97 -4.93 -20.28 2.33
N PHE A 98 -5.63 -20.82 3.33
CA PHE A 98 -6.85 -20.20 3.88
C PHE A 98 -6.56 -18.85 4.52
N VAL A 99 -5.53 -18.78 5.35
CA VAL A 99 -5.10 -17.54 5.99
C VAL A 99 -4.75 -16.47 4.95
N ALA A 100 -3.96 -16.82 3.95
CA ALA A 100 -3.57 -15.89 2.89
C ALA A 100 -4.75 -15.38 2.03
N ARG A 101 -5.91 -16.06 2.07
CA ARG A 101 -7.13 -15.69 1.34
C ARG A 101 -8.25 -15.15 2.22
N ALA A 102 -8.00 -14.94 3.50
CA ALA A 102 -9.00 -14.43 4.45
C ALA A 102 -9.61 -13.10 3.98
N HIS A 103 -8.79 -12.16 3.49
CA HIS A 103 -9.27 -10.87 2.98
C HIS A 103 -10.12 -10.99 1.73
N LEU A 104 -9.72 -11.85 0.80
CA LEU A 104 -10.53 -12.13 -0.39
C LEU A 104 -11.92 -12.64 0.00
N PHE A 105 -11.97 -13.59 0.94
CA PHE A 105 -13.24 -14.11 1.43
C PHE A 105 -14.06 -13.04 2.16
N ALA A 106 -13.44 -12.25 3.04
CA ALA A 106 -14.11 -11.16 3.73
C ALA A 106 -14.70 -10.12 2.76
N ASN A 107 -14.01 -9.80 1.67
CA ASN A 107 -14.53 -8.90 0.63
C ASN A 107 -15.73 -9.50 -0.13
N LEU A 108 -15.73 -10.82 -0.39
CA LEU A 108 -16.90 -11.49 -0.98
C LEU A 108 -18.09 -11.49 -0.02
N VAL A 109 -17.84 -11.71 1.28
CA VAL A 109 -18.88 -11.63 2.31
C VAL A 109 -19.46 -10.21 2.39
N ALA A 110 -18.63 -9.18 2.27
CA ALA A 110 -19.08 -7.78 2.25
C ALA A 110 -20.03 -7.46 1.07
N LEU A 111 -19.98 -8.25 -0.01
CA LEU A 111 -20.89 -8.13 -1.16
C LEU A 111 -22.18 -8.95 -1.00
N SER A 112 -22.27 -9.78 0.01
CA SER A 112 -23.43 -10.60 0.33
C SER A 112 -24.34 -9.92 1.34
N THR A 113 -25.53 -10.48 1.60
CA THR A 113 -26.44 -10.01 2.65
C THR A 113 -25.94 -10.24 4.06
N TYR A 114 -24.82 -10.94 4.22
CA TYR A 114 -24.18 -11.14 5.53
C TYR A 114 -23.31 -9.96 5.95
N GLU A 115 -22.81 -9.17 4.99
CA GLU A 115 -21.93 -7.99 5.17
C GLU A 115 -20.60 -8.30 5.88
N THR A 116 -20.63 -9.09 6.96
CA THR A 116 -19.45 -9.51 7.72
C THR A 116 -19.47 -11.00 8.04
N THR A 117 -18.34 -11.56 8.47
CA THR A 117 -18.24 -12.95 8.94
C THR A 117 -18.64 -13.11 10.40
N ASP A 118 -19.05 -12.04 11.10
CA ASP A 118 -19.26 -12.03 12.56
C ASP A 118 -20.23 -13.08 13.06
N GLY A 119 -21.31 -13.34 12.34
CA GLY A 119 -22.30 -14.35 12.73
C GLY A 119 -21.72 -15.75 12.84
N VAL A 120 -20.94 -16.16 11.83
CA VAL A 120 -20.26 -17.46 11.81
C VAL A 120 -19.05 -17.48 12.73
N LEU A 121 -18.30 -16.38 12.78
CA LEU A 121 -17.15 -16.24 13.69
C LEU A 121 -17.53 -16.48 15.15
N LYS A 122 -18.64 -15.90 15.62
CA LYS A 122 -19.15 -16.12 16.99
C LYS A 122 -19.47 -17.60 17.25
N GLN A 123 -20.03 -18.30 16.29
CA GLN A 123 -20.31 -19.74 16.40
C GLN A 123 -19.00 -20.55 16.47
N VAL A 124 -18.03 -20.21 15.61
CA VAL A 124 -16.72 -20.88 15.54
C VAL A 124 -15.90 -20.63 16.82
N LEU A 125 -15.96 -19.44 17.40
CA LEU A 125 -15.26 -19.13 18.66
C LEU A 125 -15.69 -20.02 19.82
N ALA A 126 -16.91 -20.53 19.82
CA ALA A 126 -17.43 -21.46 20.82
C ALA A 126 -17.02 -22.93 20.59
N GLN A 127 -16.41 -23.26 19.45
CA GLN A 127 -16.01 -24.62 19.08
C GLN A 127 -14.62 -24.99 19.61
N LYS A 128 -14.33 -26.28 19.65
CA LYS A 128 -12.97 -26.81 19.87
C LYS A 128 -12.25 -26.93 18.53
N ASN A 129 -10.90 -26.88 18.56
CA ASN A 129 -10.04 -27.06 17.36
C ASN A 129 -10.39 -26.13 16.18
N ASN A 130 -10.65 -24.88 16.46
CA ASN A 130 -11.21 -23.91 15.54
C ASN A 130 -10.23 -22.84 15.02
N ILE A 131 -8.98 -22.86 15.47
CA ILE A 131 -8.04 -21.75 15.28
C ILE A 131 -7.84 -21.38 13.80
N ILE A 132 -7.74 -22.35 12.89
CA ILE A 132 -7.57 -22.08 11.46
C ILE A 132 -8.84 -21.44 10.87
N LYS A 133 -10.02 -21.88 11.32
CA LYS A 133 -11.29 -21.25 10.92
C LYS A 133 -11.36 -19.79 11.39
N ILE A 134 -10.88 -19.52 12.62
CA ILE A 134 -10.83 -18.15 13.15
C ILE A 134 -9.93 -17.28 12.28
N PHE A 135 -8.71 -17.73 11.94
CA PHE A 135 -7.80 -17.00 11.06
C PHE A 135 -8.37 -16.75 9.67
N PHE A 136 -9.19 -17.66 9.15
CA PHE A 136 -9.87 -17.49 7.86
C PHE A 136 -11.02 -16.49 7.92
N LEU A 137 -11.73 -16.41 9.05
CA LEU A 137 -12.93 -15.57 9.22
C LEU A 137 -12.62 -14.18 9.76
N TYR A 138 -11.55 -14.03 10.57
CA TYR A 138 -11.29 -12.78 11.28
C TYR A 138 -10.37 -11.84 10.50
N THR A 139 -10.93 -10.72 10.10
CA THR A 139 -10.25 -9.62 9.41
C THR A 139 -10.67 -8.28 10.02
N CYS A 140 -10.13 -7.17 9.53
CA CYS A 140 -10.51 -5.85 10.01
C CYS A 140 -11.97 -5.48 9.67
N ARG A 141 -12.65 -6.22 8.80
CA ARG A 141 -14.08 -6.02 8.50
C ARG A 141 -15.01 -6.48 9.61
N ASN A 142 -14.50 -7.25 10.57
CA ASN A 142 -15.29 -7.73 11.69
C ASN A 142 -15.57 -6.61 12.72
N LEU A 143 -16.78 -6.63 13.26
CA LEU A 143 -17.19 -5.84 14.44
C LEU A 143 -16.81 -6.54 15.75
N THR A 144 -16.73 -7.87 15.72
CA THR A 144 -16.32 -8.69 16.86
C THR A 144 -14.84 -8.48 17.16
N GLU A 145 -14.50 -8.19 18.41
CA GLU A 145 -13.11 -8.13 18.88
C GLU A 145 -12.68 -9.50 19.41
N ILE A 146 -11.46 -9.90 19.08
CA ILE A 146 -10.86 -11.15 19.53
C ILE A 146 -9.55 -10.83 20.27
N ASP A 147 -9.35 -11.44 21.43
CA ASP A 147 -8.03 -11.51 22.05
C ASP A 147 -7.27 -12.67 21.42
N TYR A 148 -6.30 -12.33 20.57
CA TYR A 148 -5.53 -13.31 19.80
C TYR A 148 -4.12 -13.60 20.35
N GLY A 149 -3.79 -13.10 21.54
CA GLY A 149 -2.50 -13.38 22.19
C GLY A 149 -2.23 -14.90 22.29
N LYS A 150 -3.24 -15.67 22.65
CA LYS A 150 -3.16 -17.14 22.75
C LYS A 150 -2.89 -17.85 21.40
N PHE A 151 -3.17 -17.20 20.27
CA PHE A 151 -2.92 -17.80 18.95
C PHE A 151 -1.43 -18.02 18.70
N PHE A 152 -0.60 -17.08 19.17
CA PHE A 152 0.85 -17.18 19.05
C PHE A 152 1.44 -18.29 19.93
N GLU A 153 0.80 -18.60 21.07
CA GLU A 153 1.20 -19.74 21.92
C GLU A 153 0.82 -21.08 21.31
N LEU A 154 -0.37 -21.17 20.71
CA LEU A 154 -0.93 -22.42 20.19
C LEU A 154 -0.43 -22.75 18.77
N GLN A 155 -0.29 -21.74 17.90
CA GLN A 155 0.06 -21.89 16.48
C GLN A 155 0.96 -20.73 16.01
N PRO A 156 2.17 -20.59 16.54
CA PRO A 156 3.00 -19.38 16.36
C PRO A 156 3.25 -19.05 14.88
N HIS A 157 3.57 -20.04 14.07
CA HIS A 157 3.83 -19.84 12.64
C HIS A 157 2.59 -19.34 11.89
N LEU A 158 1.47 -20.00 12.09
CA LEU A 158 0.22 -19.64 11.41
C LEU A 158 -0.37 -18.31 11.92
N ALA A 159 -0.22 -18.04 13.23
CA ALA A 159 -0.59 -16.78 13.84
C ALA A 159 0.24 -15.61 13.28
N SER A 160 1.54 -15.81 13.08
CA SER A 160 2.41 -14.83 12.43
C SER A 160 1.98 -14.56 11.00
N LEU A 161 1.74 -15.61 10.21
CA LEU A 161 1.22 -15.49 8.84
C LEU A 161 -0.07 -14.66 8.81
N TRP A 162 -1.03 -15.00 9.66
CA TRP A 162 -2.29 -14.28 9.78
C TRP A 162 -2.07 -12.82 10.21
N TYR A 163 -1.21 -12.60 11.21
CA TYR A 163 -0.91 -11.26 11.71
C TYR A 163 -0.35 -10.33 10.61
N PHE A 164 0.64 -10.82 9.86
CA PHE A 164 1.30 -10.03 8.83
C PHE A 164 0.44 -9.85 7.56
N THR A 165 -0.51 -10.75 7.30
CA THR A 165 -1.48 -10.56 6.22
C THR A 165 -2.67 -9.69 6.60
N PHE A 166 -2.95 -9.50 7.89
CA PHE A 166 -4.08 -8.70 8.36
C PHE A 166 -4.02 -7.25 7.87
N SER A 167 -2.84 -6.65 7.83
CA SER A 167 -2.63 -5.28 7.37
C SER A 167 -2.75 -5.09 5.84
N LEU A 168 -2.85 -6.17 5.04
CA LEU A 168 -3.24 -6.08 3.63
C LEU A 168 -4.63 -5.45 3.43
N ALA A 169 -5.45 -5.49 4.45
CA ALA A 169 -6.78 -4.88 4.46
C ALA A 169 -6.78 -3.35 4.64
N THR A 170 -5.64 -2.68 4.73
CA THR A 170 -5.59 -1.22 4.63
C THR A 170 -6.19 -0.75 3.32
N ILE A 171 -6.05 -1.56 2.28
CA ILE A 171 -6.57 -1.29 0.94
C ILE A 171 -8.08 -1.51 0.91
N GLY A 172 -8.83 -0.42 0.73
CA GLY A 172 -10.29 -0.46 0.55
C GLY A 172 -11.11 -0.61 1.84
N CYS A 173 -10.48 -0.57 3.01
CA CYS A 173 -11.17 -0.64 4.30
C CYS A 173 -11.29 0.75 4.94
N VAL A 174 -12.32 1.50 4.57
CA VAL A 174 -12.47 2.93 4.87
C VAL A 174 -13.46 3.25 6.00
N LEU A 175 -14.25 2.28 6.46
CA LEU A 175 -15.24 2.51 7.52
C LEU A 175 -14.57 2.68 8.90
N PRO A 176 -15.24 3.36 9.86
CA PRO A 176 -14.65 3.63 11.18
C PRO A 176 -14.17 2.39 11.92
N HIS A 177 -14.95 1.31 11.89
CA HIS A 177 -14.60 0.07 12.59
C HIS A 177 -13.41 -0.66 11.91
N HIS A 178 -13.29 -0.60 10.58
CA HIS A 178 -12.12 -1.11 9.86
C HIS A 178 -10.83 -0.42 10.36
N GLN A 179 -10.87 0.90 10.41
CA GLN A 179 -9.74 1.74 10.84
C GLN A 179 -9.38 1.49 12.31
N SER A 180 -10.38 1.37 13.19
CA SER A 180 -10.16 1.06 14.60
C SER A 180 -9.56 -0.33 14.79
N SER A 181 -10.02 -1.32 14.03
CA SER A 181 -9.49 -2.68 14.06
C SER A 181 -8.02 -2.72 13.64
N LEU A 182 -7.66 -2.01 12.55
CA LEU A 182 -6.27 -1.92 12.08
C LEU A 182 -5.36 -1.22 13.09
N ARG A 183 -5.81 -0.13 13.71
CA ARG A 183 -5.03 0.54 14.77
C ARG A 183 -4.73 -0.39 15.94
N ARG A 184 -5.75 -1.07 16.48
CA ARG A 184 -5.56 -2.06 17.54
C ARG A 184 -4.62 -3.19 17.13
N HIS A 185 -4.68 -3.61 15.86
CA HIS A 185 -3.78 -4.63 15.34
C HIS A 185 -2.32 -4.18 15.37
N PHE A 186 -2.02 -2.97 14.91
CA PHE A 186 -0.66 -2.40 14.96
C PHE A 186 -0.14 -2.24 16.40
N GLU A 187 -1.00 -1.97 17.38
CA GLU A 187 -0.61 -1.85 18.79
C GLU A 187 -0.14 -3.16 19.42
N LYS A 188 -0.56 -4.29 18.87
CA LYS A 188 -0.30 -5.62 19.44
C LYS A 188 0.93 -6.32 18.86
N LEU A 189 1.69 -5.68 17.96
CA LEU A 189 2.88 -6.30 17.39
C LEU A 189 3.98 -6.45 18.44
N HIS A 190 4.59 -7.64 18.43
CA HIS A 190 5.76 -7.96 19.24
C HIS A 190 6.85 -8.58 18.36
N ALA A 191 8.14 -8.31 18.64
CA ALA A 191 9.27 -8.78 17.86
C ALA A 191 9.29 -10.32 17.66
N ALA A 192 8.88 -11.07 18.68
CA ALA A 192 8.79 -12.53 18.61
C ALA A 192 7.77 -13.06 17.57
N TYR A 193 6.85 -12.20 17.09
CA TYR A 193 5.88 -12.57 16.07
C TYR A 193 6.44 -12.44 14.64
N VAL A 194 7.59 -11.79 14.47
CA VAL A 194 8.25 -11.65 13.17
C VAL A 194 8.80 -13.01 12.73
N PRO A 195 8.26 -13.66 11.71
CA PRO A 195 8.71 -14.96 11.27
C PRO A 195 9.91 -14.83 10.33
N ALA A 196 10.78 -15.85 10.34
CA ALA A 196 11.94 -15.88 9.45
C ALA A 196 11.57 -16.11 7.96
N ASP A 197 10.40 -16.65 7.72
CA ASP A 197 9.92 -17.10 6.41
C ASP A 197 8.80 -16.20 5.85
N TYR A 198 8.62 -14.97 6.38
CA TYR A 198 7.45 -14.19 6.04
C TYR A 198 7.72 -12.76 5.58
N ARG A 199 6.71 -12.21 4.88
CA ARG A 199 6.74 -10.86 4.32
C ARG A 199 6.55 -9.79 5.39
N VAL A 200 7.60 -9.10 5.72
CA VAL A 200 7.63 -8.06 6.76
C VAL A 200 7.26 -6.67 6.24
N SER A 201 7.38 -6.44 4.93
CA SER A 201 7.17 -5.12 4.33
C SER A 201 5.73 -4.61 4.44
N VAL A 202 4.73 -5.49 4.42
CA VAL A 202 3.32 -5.08 4.42
C VAL A 202 2.95 -4.27 5.67
N PRO A 203 3.08 -4.79 6.92
CA PRO A 203 2.80 -3.99 8.11
C PRO A 203 3.82 -2.86 8.29
N TYR A 204 5.08 -3.05 7.89
CA TYR A 204 6.14 -2.03 7.95
C TYR A 204 5.79 -0.79 7.14
N PHE A 205 5.18 -0.96 5.98
CA PHE A 205 4.74 0.11 5.11
C PHE A 205 3.37 0.65 5.52
N SER A 206 2.38 -0.21 5.69
CA SER A 206 0.98 0.19 5.87
C SER A 206 0.71 0.91 7.20
N CYS A 207 1.48 0.63 8.27
CA CYS A 207 1.35 1.34 9.54
C CYS A 207 1.56 2.86 9.41
N THR A 208 2.29 3.31 8.39
CA THR A 208 2.58 4.74 8.18
C THR A 208 1.36 5.55 7.78
N TYR A 209 0.38 4.93 7.14
CA TYR A 209 -0.89 5.58 6.79
C TYR A 209 -1.80 5.83 7.99
N PHE A 210 -1.49 5.19 9.12
CA PHE A 210 -2.14 5.38 10.42
C PHE A 210 -1.25 6.15 11.40
N ALA A 211 -0.05 6.54 10.99
CA ALA A 211 0.81 7.43 11.76
C ALA A 211 0.06 8.75 12.01
N GLY A 212 0.28 9.41 13.02
CA GLY A 212 -0.42 10.59 13.49
C GLY A 212 -0.53 10.49 14.99
N GLU A 213 -1.73 10.39 15.53
CA GLU A 213 -1.96 10.41 16.98
C GLU A 213 -1.32 9.23 17.73
N GLY A 214 -1.27 8.04 17.13
CA GLY A 214 -0.84 6.80 17.80
C GLY A 214 0.63 6.42 17.66
N ARG A 215 1.41 7.09 16.79
CA ARG A 215 2.81 6.72 16.47
C ARG A 215 2.97 5.24 16.11
N TYR A 216 2.02 4.69 15.36
CA TYR A 216 2.04 3.27 14.94
C TYR A 216 3.24 2.95 14.04
N ASP A 217 3.67 3.92 13.23
CA ASP A 217 4.88 3.86 12.41
C ASP A 217 6.10 3.44 13.23
N ARG A 218 6.34 4.11 14.36
CA ARG A 218 7.46 3.82 15.25
C ARG A 218 7.29 2.47 15.94
N LYS A 219 6.14 2.26 16.58
CA LYS A 219 5.85 1.01 17.32
C LYS A 219 6.03 -0.24 16.46
N VAL A 220 5.45 -0.23 15.25
CA VAL A 220 5.48 -1.39 14.36
C VAL A 220 6.89 -1.61 13.81
N LYS A 221 7.57 -0.57 13.34
CA LYS A 221 8.89 -0.70 12.74
C LYS A 221 9.96 -1.12 13.75
N GLU A 222 9.93 -0.57 14.97
CA GLU A 222 10.85 -0.99 16.05
C GLU A 222 10.73 -2.49 16.33
N GLN A 223 9.50 -3.04 16.40
CA GLN A 223 9.28 -4.46 16.65
C GLN A 223 9.71 -5.33 15.45
N ILE A 224 9.40 -4.91 14.22
CA ILE A 224 9.83 -5.64 13.03
C ILE A 224 11.36 -5.66 12.94
N ASN A 225 12.02 -4.53 13.09
CA ASN A 225 13.49 -4.47 13.04
C ASN A 225 14.14 -5.33 14.13
N ALA A 226 13.62 -5.30 15.36
CA ALA A 226 14.10 -6.15 16.43
C ALA A 226 13.97 -7.65 16.08
N GLY A 227 12.81 -8.05 15.57
CA GLY A 227 12.57 -9.43 15.14
C GLY A 227 13.45 -9.83 13.95
N CYS A 228 13.65 -8.95 12.96
CA CYS A 228 14.57 -9.20 11.84
C CYS A 228 16.00 -9.42 12.33
N ARG A 229 16.53 -8.57 13.20
CA ARG A 229 17.90 -8.73 13.75
C ARG A 229 18.06 -10.03 14.54
N GLU A 230 17.08 -10.39 15.37
CA GLU A 230 17.10 -11.65 16.08
C GLU A 230 17.23 -12.84 15.12
N LYS A 231 16.44 -12.87 14.05
CA LYS A 231 16.48 -13.95 13.06
C LYS A 231 17.77 -13.98 12.26
N LEU A 232 18.26 -12.82 11.82
CA LEU A 232 19.55 -12.70 11.10
C LEU A 232 20.71 -13.18 11.97
N THR A 233 20.69 -12.90 13.26
CA THR A 233 21.70 -13.38 14.23
C THR A 233 21.63 -14.90 14.36
N ASN A 234 20.43 -15.47 14.49
CA ASN A 234 20.21 -16.91 14.63
C ASN A 234 20.65 -17.68 13.38
N LEU A 235 20.51 -17.10 12.20
CA LEU A 235 20.99 -17.65 10.93
C LEU A 235 22.49 -17.43 10.69
N ASN A 236 23.18 -16.75 11.64
CA ASN A 236 24.60 -16.43 11.55
C ASN A 236 24.99 -15.72 10.23
N VAL A 237 24.12 -14.84 9.76
CA VAL A 237 24.40 -14.03 8.57
C VAL A 237 25.55 -13.08 8.89
N LYS A 238 26.67 -13.27 8.21
CA LYS A 238 27.89 -12.45 8.39
C LYS A 238 28.17 -11.66 7.13
N VAL A 239 28.43 -10.38 7.31
CA VAL A 239 28.92 -9.49 6.26
C VAL A 239 30.38 -9.18 6.58
N LYS A 240 31.27 -9.50 5.64
CA LYS A 240 32.64 -8.99 5.67
C LYS A 240 32.65 -7.71 4.88
N ASN A 241 33.10 -6.65 5.50
CA ASN A 241 33.20 -5.38 4.81
C ASN A 241 34.50 -4.69 5.21
N THR A 242 35.46 -4.68 4.27
CA THR A 242 36.69 -3.89 4.39
C THR A 242 36.47 -2.63 3.54
N PRO A 243 36.23 -1.45 4.15
CA PRO A 243 35.76 -0.29 3.40
C PRO A 243 36.73 0.15 2.32
N ALA A 244 36.25 0.23 1.09
CA ALA A 244 36.94 0.90 -0.01
C ALA A 244 36.42 2.35 -0.12
N ARG A 245 37.34 3.32 -0.18
CA ARG A 245 36.99 4.75 -0.12
C ARG A 245 36.12 5.25 -1.27
N ASP A 246 36.16 4.57 -2.41
CA ASP A 246 35.57 5.07 -3.66
C ASP A 246 34.43 4.17 -4.17
N SER A 247 33.74 3.47 -3.28
CA SER A 247 32.65 2.55 -3.65
C SER A 247 31.37 2.81 -2.91
N VAL A 248 30.26 2.85 -3.67
CA VAL A 248 28.91 3.07 -3.19
C VAL A 248 27.99 1.96 -3.70
N LEU A 249 27.17 1.41 -2.83
CA LEU A 249 26.11 0.48 -3.21
C LEU A 249 24.75 1.17 -3.09
N ILE A 250 23.95 1.11 -4.15
CA ILE A 250 22.54 1.53 -4.13
C ILE A 250 21.67 0.28 -3.98
N ILE A 251 20.77 0.27 -3.00
CA ILE A 251 19.84 -0.85 -2.77
C ILE A 251 18.41 -0.35 -2.96
N THR A 252 17.75 -0.78 -4.04
CA THR A 252 16.38 -0.36 -4.34
C THR A 252 15.63 -1.34 -5.23
N SER A 253 14.31 -1.38 -5.12
CA SER A 253 13.40 -2.06 -6.05
C SER A 253 12.83 -1.11 -7.10
N LYS A 254 13.15 0.17 -7.05
CA LYS A 254 12.44 1.25 -7.75
C LYS A 254 13.29 1.94 -8.84
N TRP A 255 14.35 1.31 -9.30
CA TRP A 255 15.19 1.86 -10.36
C TRP A 255 14.56 1.64 -11.75
N PHE A 256 13.54 2.41 -12.07
CA PHE A 256 12.87 2.45 -13.37
C PHE A 256 12.15 3.79 -13.59
N ASP A 257 12.10 4.28 -14.84
CA ASP A 257 11.71 5.65 -15.22
C ASP A 257 10.39 6.16 -14.64
N ASN A 258 9.37 5.31 -14.50
CA ASN A 258 8.07 5.71 -14.00
C ASN A 258 7.95 5.60 -12.47
N SER A 259 9.00 5.18 -11.78
CA SER A 259 9.02 5.12 -10.33
C SER A 259 9.13 6.51 -9.72
N ALA A 260 8.27 6.80 -8.75
CA ALA A 260 8.36 8.01 -7.92
C ALA A 260 9.73 8.15 -7.24
N VAL A 261 10.27 7.04 -6.72
CA VAL A 261 11.57 7.00 -6.06
C VAL A 261 12.70 7.30 -7.03
N TYR A 262 12.68 6.67 -8.22
CA TYR A 262 13.68 6.95 -9.26
C TYR A 262 13.66 8.43 -9.66
N LYS A 263 12.49 8.97 -9.98
CA LYS A 263 12.33 10.38 -10.36
C LYS A 263 12.90 11.34 -9.29
N SER A 264 12.66 11.04 -8.02
CA SER A 264 13.07 11.90 -6.90
C SER A 264 14.57 11.82 -6.59
N TYR A 265 15.22 10.68 -6.85
CA TYR A 265 16.61 10.45 -6.41
C TYR A 265 17.63 10.28 -7.53
N PHE A 266 17.21 9.99 -8.75
CA PHE A 266 18.12 9.85 -9.87
C PHE A 266 19.12 11.03 -9.99
N PRO A 267 18.71 12.31 -9.89
CA PRO A 267 19.64 13.41 -10.02
C PRO A 267 20.71 13.46 -8.92
N PHE A 268 20.38 13.04 -7.70
CA PHE A 268 21.35 12.95 -6.60
C PHE A 268 22.34 11.80 -6.84
N ILE A 269 21.83 10.64 -7.20
CA ILE A 269 22.64 9.44 -7.45
C ILE A 269 23.59 9.69 -8.64
N ASP A 270 23.13 10.39 -9.67
CA ASP A 270 23.94 10.73 -10.85
C ASP A 270 25.16 11.60 -10.49
N CYS A 271 25.05 12.48 -9.48
CA CYS A 271 26.17 13.26 -9.00
C CYS A 271 27.33 12.43 -8.42
N PHE A 272 27.07 11.23 -7.91
CA PHE A 272 28.09 10.34 -7.37
C PHE A 272 28.83 9.56 -8.46
N ARG A 273 28.21 9.33 -9.62
CA ARG A 273 28.73 8.46 -10.68
C ARG A 273 30.11 8.87 -11.19
N SER A 274 30.41 10.13 -11.24
CA SER A 274 31.71 10.63 -11.72
C SER A 274 32.85 10.47 -10.71
N LYS A 275 32.54 10.16 -9.44
CA LYS A 275 33.49 10.17 -8.33
C LYS A 275 33.68 8.80 -7.68
N TYR A 276 32.71 7.91 -7.83
CA TYR A 276 32.65 6.65 -7.12
C TYR A 276 32.35 5.49 -8.05
N ARG A 277 32.92 4.32 -7.76
CA ARG A 277 32.40 3.05 -8.28
C ARG A 277 30.99 2.85 -7.70
N MET A 278 30.01 2.67 -8.57
CA MET A 278 28.62 2.54 -8.17
C MET A 278 28.05 1.21 -8.59
N ASP A 279 27.64 0.42 -7.64
CA ASP A 279 26.96 -0.85 -7.84
C ASP A 279 25.48 -0.73 -7.45
N LEU A 280 24.61 -1.48 -8.11
CA LEU A 280 23.19 -1.60 -7.81
C LEU A 280 22.89 -3.00 -7.26
N LEU A 281 22.26 -3.07 -6.11
CA LEU A 281 21.54 -4.25 -5.65
C LEU A 281 20.05 -4.02 -5.87
N HIS A 282 19.50 -4.65 -6.90
CA HIS A 282 18.07 -4.57 -7.18
C HIS A 282 17.30 -5.58 -6.35
N THR A 283 16.36 -5.09 -5.54
CA THR A 283 15.41 -5.90 -4.77
C THR A 283 14.06 -5.94 -5.49
N GLY A 284 13.45 -7.12 -5.61
CA GLY A 284 12.14 -7.27 -6.25
C GLY A 284 12.14 -7.91 -7.64
N MET A 285 10.99 -7.85 -8.33
CA MET A 285 10.72 -8.67 -9.53
C MET A 285 11.13 -8.05 -10.88
N HIS A 286 11.53 -6.78 -10.93
CA HIS A 286 11.95 -6.14 -12.17
C HIS A 286 13.32 -6.64 -12.62
N ASP A 287 13.50 -6.80 -13.93
CA ASP A 287 14.81 -7.19 -14.50
C ASP A 287 15.78 -6.00 -14.48
N PRO A 288 16.84 -6.03 -13.67
CA PRO A 288 17.81 -4.95 -13.61
C PRO A 288 18.56 -4.73 -14.93
N ALA A 289 18.72 -5.77 -15.75
CA ALA A 289 19.41 -5.69 -17.02
C ALA A 289 18.71 -4.76 -18.03
N LEU A 290 17.39 -4.58 -17.90
CA LEU A 290 16.62 -3.64 -18.72
C LEU A 290 16.83 -2.18 -18.29
N LEU A 291 17.21 -1.95 -17.04
CA LEU A 291 17.21 -0.64 -16.39
C LEU A 291 18.62 -0.06 -16.25
N ALA A 292 19.63 -0.91 -16.15
CA ALA A 292 20.96 -0.52 -15.70
C ALA A 292 22.07 -0.69 -16.75
N SER A 293 21.73 -1.01 -17.99
CA SER A 293 22.76 -1.22 -19.03
C SER A 293 23.67 0.03 -19.16
N ASN A 294 24.84 0.02 -18.57
CA ASN A 294 25.88 1.06 -18.58
C ASN A 294 25.74 2.20 -17.53
N TYR A 295 24.80 2.15 -16.60
CA TYR A 295 24.72 3.17 -15.56
C TYR A 295 25.51 2.80 -14.30
N PHE A 296 25.43 1.53 -13.86
CA PHE A 296 26.17 0.99 -12.74
C PHE A 296 27.35 0.13 -13.19
N ASP A 297 28.41 0.09 -12.38
CA ASP A 297 29.57 -0.75 -12.64
C ASP A 297 29.22 -2.23 -12.53
N ASN A 298 28.43 -2.58 -11.50
CA ASN A 298 27.87 -3.92 -11.33
C ASN A 298 26.41 -3.84 -10.91
N VAL A 299 25.61 -4.84 -11.33
CA VAL A 299 24.22 -4.99 -10.95
C VAL A 299 24.00 -6.36 -10.32
N TYR A 300 23.58 -6.38 -9.08
CA TYR A 300 23.27 -7.59 -8.34
C TYR A 300 21.75 -7.69 -8.14
N ARG A 301 21.28 -8.91 -7.96
CA ARG A 301 19.90 -9.19 -7.63
C ARG A 301 19.85 -10.07 -6.40
N VAL A 302 19.09 -9.64 -5.41
CA VAL A 302 18.74 -10.46 -4.24
C VAL A 302 17.24 -10.65 -4.23
N GLN A 303 16.84 -11.90 -4.09
CA GLN A 303 15.47 -12.28 -3.82
C GLN A 303 15.47 -13.15 -2.56
N LEU A 304 14.47 -12.96 -1.71
CA LEU A 304 14.17 -13.92 -0.68
C LEU A 304 13.78 -15.23 -1.36
N GLN A 305 14.68 -16.20 -1.32
CA GLN A 305 14.48 -17.51 -1.96
C GLN A 305 13.85 -18.47 -0.95
N GLY A 306 12.90 -19.25 -1.42
CA GLY A 306 12.26 -20.30 -0.64
C GLY A 306 10.86 -20.58 -1.22
N LYS A 307 10.31 -21.76 -0.98
CA LYS A 307 8.95 -22.10 -1.39
C LYS A 307 7.91 -21.13 -0.82
N ASP A 308 8.26 -20.48 0.29
CA ASP A 308 7.40 -19.57 1.06
C ASP A 308 8.05 -18.19 1.34
N GLY A 309 9.14 -17.85 0.64
CA GLY A 309 9.79 -16.53 0.77
C GLY A 309 10.67 -16.34 2.02
N GLY A 310 11.19 -17.43 2.60
CA GLY A 310 12.01 -17.39 3.80
C GLY A 310 13.38 -16.74 3.63
N ILE A 311 13.92 -16.17 4.70
CA ILE A 311 15.24 -15.55 4.74
C ILE A 311 16.37 -16.59 4.85
N ASP A 312 16.06 -17.85 5.10
CA ASP A 312 17.04 -18.94 5.18
C ASP A 312 17.94 -19.04 3.95
N ASN A 313 17.51 -18.44 2.85
CA ASN A 313 18.20 -18.43 1.58
C ASN A 313 18.54 -17.00 1.12
N LEU A 314 18.68 -16.04 2.04
CA LEU A 314 19.12 -14.69 1.70
C LEU A 314 20.58 -14.76 1.21
N ASP A 315 20.76 -14.87 -0.09
CA ASP A 315 22.09 -14.87 -0.70
C ASP A 315 22.60 -13.44 -0.86
N ILE A 316 23.41 -13.02 0.10
CA ILE A 316 24.12 -11.72 0.06
C ILE A 316 25.57 -11.86 -0.38
N LYS A 317 26.01 -13.05 -0.81
CA LYS A 317 27.41 -13.30 -1.14
C LYS A 317 27.94 -12.31 -2.20
N ALA A 318 27.11 -11.98 -3.19
CA ALA A 318 27.50 -11.05 -4.24
C ALA A 318 27.85 -9.64 -3.71
N ILE A 319 27.30 -9.25 -2.55
CA ILE A 319 27.56 -7.94 -1.92
C ILE A 319 28.46 -8.04 -0.70
N SER A 320 28.48 -9.18 0.00
CA SER A 320 29.31 -9.38 1.19
C SER A 320 30.81 -9.49 0.88
N ASP A 321 31.15 -9.87 -0.33
CA ASP A 321 32.56 -10.00 -0.79
C ASP A 321 33.07 -8.69 -1.42
N ASN A 322 32.24 -7.66 -1.54
CA ASN A 322 32.62 -6.33 -2.05
C ASN A 322 32.75 -5.34 -0.89
N ASP A 323 33.73 -4.45 -1.03
CA ASP A 323 34.02 -3.42 -0.03
C ASP A 323 33.32 -2.13 -0.41
N TYR A 324 32.28 -1.76 0.34
CA TYR A 324 31.56 -0.50 0.17
C TYR A 324 31.86 0.48 1.30
N GLN A 325 32.14 1.72 0.94
CA GLN A 325 32.26 2.81 1.90
C GLN A 325 30.88 3.28 2.38
N LEU A 326 29.91 3.30 1.45
CA LEU A 326 28.55 3.79 1.70
C LEU A 326 27.52 2.88 1.03
N VAL A 327 26.43 2.66 1.73
CA VAL A 327 25.21 2.07 1.17
C VAL A 327 24.08 3.09 1.24
N PHE A 328 23.42 3.33 0.12
CA PHE A 328 22.24 4.17 0.06
C PHE A 328 21.00 3.33 -0.25
N PHE A 329 20.01 3.42 0.63
CA PHE A 329 18.71 2.80 0.50
C PHE A 329 17.65 3.88 0.18
N PRO A 330 17.30 4.14 -1.07
CA PRO A 330 16.28 5.14 -1.37
C PRO A 330 14.90 4.82 -0.77
N ASP A 331 14.54 3.55 -0.59
CA ASP A 331 13.17 3.08 -0.35
C ASP A 331 13.04 1.93 0.66
N VAL A 332 13.65 2.05 1.84
CA VAL A 332 13.48 1.04 2.92
C VAL A 332 11.99 0.87 3.25
N GLY A 333 11.51 -0.38 3.23
CA GLY A 333 10.12 -0.73 3.54
C GLY A 333 9.25 -1.00 2.33
N MET A 334 9.71 -0.72 1.12
CA MET A 334 8.94 -0.99 -0.11
C MET A 334 9.04 -2.44 -0.61
N THR A 335 10.01 -3.20 -0.11
CA THR A 335 10.15 -4.65 -0.34
C THR A 335 10.59 -5.33 0.94
N ASP A 336 10.33 -6.64 1.05
CA ASP A 336 10.76 -7.42 2.19
C ASP A 336 12.29 -7.45 2.30
N GLU A 337 12.97 -7.59 1.15
CA GLU A 337 14.43 -7.57 1.07
C GLU A 337 15.01 -6.27 1.61
N SER A 338 14.42 -5.11 1.29
CA SER A 338 14.92 -3.82 1.79
C SER A 338 14.81 -3.71 3.30
N VAL A 339 13.76 -4.26 3.92
CA VAL A 339 13.61 -4.31 5.38
C VAL A 339 14.64 -5.24 6.01
N TRP A 340 14.83 -6.45 5.46
CA TRP A 340 15.83 -7.40 5.98
C TRP A 340 17.24 -6.85 5.84
N LEU A 341 17.62 -6.31 4.66
CA LEU A 341 18.95 -5.79 4.39
C LEU A 341 19.27 -4.54 5.21
N SER A 342 18.29 -3.68 5.50
CA SER A 342 18.48 -2.52 6.36
C SER A 342 18.77 -2.87 7.83
N ASN A 343 18.60 -4.14 8.22
CA ASN A 343 18.97 -4.67 9.54
C ASN A 343 20.33 -5.38 9.55
N LEU A 344 21.12 -5.25 8.48
CA LEU A 344 22.50 -5.72 8.37
C LEU A 344 23.45 -4.52 8.24
N ARG A 345 24.62 -4.60 8.86
CA ARG A 345 25.69 -3.62 8.65
C ARG A 345 26.46 -3.99 7.37
N LEU A 346 26.06 -3.44 6.23
CA LEU A 346 26.62 -3.71 4.91
C LEU A 346 27.81 -2.79 4.57
N ALA A 347 27.89 -1.63 5.20
CA ALA A 347 28.96 -0.66 5.04
C ALA A 347 29.14 0.17 6.34
N PRO A 348 30.28 0.86 6.51
CA PRO A 348 30.49 1.80 7.62
C PRO A 348 29.44 2.91 7.69
N ILE A 349 28.95 3.35 6.53
CA ILE A 349 27.94 4.42 6.41
C ILE A 349 26.74 3.89 5.66
N GLN A 350 25.59 3.93 6.28
CA GLN A 350 24.31 3.52 5.69
C GLN A 350 23.30 4.69 5.75
N VAL A 351 22.72 5.02 4.60
CA VAL A 351 21.90 6.21 4.41
C VAL A 351 20.57 5.84 3.78
N THR A 352 19.50 6.50 4.17
CA THR A 352 18.19 6.40 3.52
C THR A 352 17.60 7.78 3.23
N GLY A 353 16.42 7.82 2.61
CA GLY A 353 15.72 9.06 2.25
C GLY A 353 14.23 8.86 1.98
N TYR A 354 13.61 9.82 1.31
CA TYR A 354 12.15 9.95 1.17
C TYR A 354 11.47 8.98 0.19
N GLY A 355 12.14 7.99 -0.35
CA GLY A 355 11.48 6.97 -1.18
C GLY A 355 10.39 6.23 -0.41
N HIS A 356 10.63 5.98 0.89
CA HIS A 356 9.62 5.73 1.91
C HIS A 356 9.79 6.80 2.99
N PRO A 357 8.96 7.87 3.01
CA PRO A 357 9.26 9.10 3.73
C PRO A 357 8.94 9.01 5.24
N VAL A 358 9.42 7.98 5.87
CA VAL A 358 9.28 7.72 7.32
C VAL A 358 10.53 7.01 7.82
N SER A 359 11.06 7.44 8.97
CA SER A 359 12.19 6.81 9.65
C SER A 359 12.09 5.28 9.66
N THR A 360 13.23 4.61 9.63
CA THR A 360 13.29 3.15 9.75
C THR A 360 13.00 2.68 11.18
N PHE A 361 13.15 3.56 12.16
CA PHE A 361 12.97 3.27 13.59
C PHE A 361 13.69 2.02 14.05
N GLY A 362 15.02 2.07 14.03
CA GLY A 362 15.87 1.04 14.59
C GLY A 362 16.43 0.02 13.59
N GLY A 363 16.42 0.33 12.29
CA GLY A 363 17.29 -0.33 11.32
C GLY A 363 18.77 0.01 11.55
N GLU A 364 19.69 -0.70 10.87
CA GLU A 364 21.13 -0.40 10.87
C GLU A 364 21.47 0.78 9.92
N ILE A 365 20.62 1.83 9.93
CA ILE A 365 20.76 3.03 9.10
C ILE A 365 21.26 4.17 9.98
N ASP A 366 22.32 4.84 9.54
CA ASP A 366 22.97 5.91 10.31
C ASP A 366 22.31 7.27 10.05
N TYR A 367 21.99 7.54 8.76
CA TYR A 367 21.54 8.86 8.34
C TYR A 367 20.26 8.79 7.51
N PHE A 368 19.40 9.81 7.72
CA PHE A 368 18.24 10.07 6.88
C PHE A 368 18.40 11.41 6.17
N VAL A 369 18.36 11.42 4.82
CA VAL A 369 18.43 12.66 4.04
C VAL A 369 17.07 13.32 4.03
N VAL A 370 16.99 14.55 4.54
CA VAL A 370 15.78 15.35 4.67
C VAL A 370 15.95 16.73 3.99
N GLY A 371 14.82 17.39 3.70
CA GLY A 371 14.81 18.75 3.15
C GLY A 371 14.44 19.78 4.19
N GLU A 372 15.14 20.91 4.19
CA GLU A 372 14.86 22.03 5.07
C GLU A 372 13.42 22.58 4.96
N GLU A 373 12.86 22.56 3.75
CA GLU A 373 11.50 23.06 3.49
C GLU A 373 10.39 22.05 3.74
N THR A 374 10.75 20.76 3.87
CA THR A 374 9.80 19.66 4.00
C THR A 374 9.77 19.03 5.40
N GLU A 375 10.51 19.62 6.34
CA GLU A 375 10.52 19.21 7.74
C GLU A 375 10.36 20.40 8.66
N LYS A 376 9.86 20.17 9.87
CA LYS A 376 9.99 21.06 11.00
C LYS A 376 11.26 20.71 11.74
N LEU A 377 12.28 21.57 11.68
CA LEU A 377 13.62 21.25 12.19
C LEU A 377 13.62 20.92 13.69
N GLU A 378 12.71 21.54 14.45
CA GLU A 378 12.50 21.29 15.87
C GLU A 378 11.92 19.90 16.19
N ASP A 379 11.35 19.22 15.20
CA ASP A 379 10.71 17.92 15.35
C ASP A 379 11.57 16.75 14.83
N LEU A 380 12.75 17.01 14.29
CA LEU A 380 13.60 15.99 13.66
C LEU A 380 13.95 14.84 14.62
N ASP A 381 14.37 15.13 15.85
CA ASP A 381 14.71 14.11 16.85
C ASP A 381 13.51 13.24 17.24
N ARG A 382 12.30 13.80 17.16
CA ARG A 382 11.06 13.06 17.41
C ARG A 382 10.68 12.18 16.22
N ASN A 383 10.93 12.66 15.01
CA ASN A 383 10.46 12.05 13.78
C ASN A 383 11.40 10.99 13.22
N TYR A 384 12.68 11.05 13.54
CA TYR A 384 13.73 10.18 13.02
C TYR A 384 14.49 9.48 14.14
N SER A 385 14.86 8.23 13.91
CA SER A 385 15.82 7.49 14.76
C SER A 385 17.23 7.59 14.22
N GLU A 386 17.37 7.88 12.94
CA GLU A 386 18.62 8.14 12.24
C GLU A 386 19.05 9.60 12.48
N THR A 387 20.33 9.90 12.27
CA THR A 387 20.81 11.29 12.26
C THR A 387 20.34 11.98 10.98
N PRO A 388 19.52 13.06 11.04
CA PRO A 388 19.08 13.75 9.85
C PRO A 388 20.22 14.50 9.15
N ILE A 389 20.34 14.32 7.83
CA ILE A 389 21.16 15.17 6.96
C ILE A 389 20.22 16.15 6.28
N VAL A 390 20.21 17.39 6.76
CA VAL A 390 19.34 18.44 6.23
C VAL A 390 19.95 19.06 4.99
N LEU A 391 19.31 18.86 3.84
CA LEU A 391 19.69 19.50 2.58
C LEU A 391 18.89 20.78 2.38
N PRO A 392 19.46 21.81 1.74
CA PRO A 392 18.69 22.95 1.29
C PRO A 392 17.53 22.56 0.38
N GLY A 393 16.37 23.16 0.59
CA GLY A 393 15.19 22.92 -0.23
C GLY A 393 14.37 21.69 0.16
N LEU A 394 13.93 20.91 -0.83
CA LEU A 394 12.93 19.84 -0.65
C LEU A 394 13.51 18.49 -0.18
N GLY A 395 14.85 18.31 -0.21
CA GLY A 395 15.49 17.02 0.09
C GLY A 395 15.28 15.94 -0.95
N CYS A 396 14.50 16.21 -2.00
CA CYS A 396 14.30 15.37 -3.18
C CYS A 396 13.96 16.28 -4.37
N VAL A 397 14.07 15.75 -5.59
CA VAL A 397 13.87 16.55 -6.81
C VAL A 397 12.46 16.34 -7.36
N PRO A 398 11.66 17.41 -7.53
CA PRO A 398 10.42 17.30 -8.30
C PRO A 398 10.76 17.12 -9.78
N THR A 399 10.09 16.17 -10.44
CA THR A 399 10.30 15.88 -11.86
C THR A 399 9.04 16.19 -12.63
N TRP A 400 9.20 16.93 -13.74
CA TRP A 400 8.09 17.25 -14.63
C TRP A 400 7.47 15.98 -15.23
N PRO A 401 6.13 15.91 -15.30
CA PRO A 401 5.44 14.85 -16.01
C PRO A 401 5.85 14.77 -17.49
N THR A 402 5.82 13.57 -18.06
CA THR A 402 6.03 13.36 -19.49
C THR A 402 4.75 13.56 -20.33
N TYR A 403 3.66 13.91 -19.67
CA TYR A 403 2.35 14.17 -20.30
C TYR A 403 2.33 15.57 -20.94
N GLU A 404 1.78 15.67 -22.15
CA GLU A 404 1.48 16.95 -22.79
C GLU A 404 0.03 17.31 -22.55
N SER A 405 -0.23 18.49 -21.95
CA SER A 405 -1.57 19.00 -21.68
C SER A 405 -2.40 19.13 -22.95
N LYS A 406 -3.64 18.62 -22.93
CA LYS A 406 -4.58 18.65 -24.05
C LYS A 406 -5.62 19.74 -23.91
N SER A 407 -5.70 20.39 -22.75
CA SER A 407 -6.70 21.40 -22.40
C SER A 407 -8.14 20.94 -22.75
N PRO A 408 -8.60 19.82 -22.20
CA PRO A 408 -9.86 19.21 -22.58
C PRO A 408 -11.06 20.09 -22.22
N GLU A 409 -12.11 20.03 -23.04
CA GLU A 409 -13.37 20.68 -22.72
C GLU A 409 -14.03 20.08 -21.47
N LYS A 410 -14.65 20.93 -20.67
CA LYS A 410 -15.32 20.54 -19.45
C LYS A 410 -16.56 19.68 -19.74
N LYS A 411 -16.68 18.54 -19.06
CA LYS A 411 -17.76 17.55 -19.27
C LYS A 411 -19.02 17.80 -18.41
N THR A 412 -18.95 18.70 -17.44
CA THR A 412 -20.02 18.94 -16.45
C THR A 412 -20.04 20.40 -16.04
N ASP A 413 -21.22 20.89 -15.65
CA ASP A 413 -21.38 22.24 -15.08
C ASP A 413 -20.99 22.34 -13.61
N LYS A 414 -20.71 21.18 -12.96
CA LYS A 414 -20.23 21.15 -11.58
C LYS A 414 -18.75 21.48 -11.50
N ILE A 415 -18.32 21.93 -10.35
CA ILE A 415 -16.90 22.05 -10.02
C ILE A 415 -16.38 20.66 -9.66
N VAL A 416 -15.31 20.22 -10.30
CA VAL A 416 -14.71 18.89 -10.09
C VAL A 416 -13.44 19.03 -9.29
N ALA A 417 -13.35 18.30 -8.17
CA ALA A 417 -12.15 18.18 -7.37
C ALA A 417 -11.51 16.80 -7.53
N ASN A 418 -10.25 16.77 -7.94
CA ASN A 418 -9.46 15.55 -7.99
C ASN A 418 -9.08 15.06 -6.59
N CYS A 419 -9.31 13.77 -6.32
CA CYS A 419 -8.78 13.02 -5.18
C CYS A 419 -7.84 11.92 -5.71
N VAL A 420 -6.62 12.33 -6.13
CA VAL A 420 -5.61 11.43 -6.71
C VAL A 420 -4.81 10.80 -5.58
N TRP A 421 -5.40 9.82 -4.93
CA TRP A 421 -4.81 9.19 -3.76
C TRP A 421 -4.52 7.71 -4.01
N GLY A 422 -3.38 7.23 -3.52
CA GLY A 422 -3.15 5.79 -3.46
C GLY A 422 -4.20 5.11 -2.55
N PRO A 423 -4.50 3.82 -2.77
CA PRO A 423 -5.58 3.13 -2.05
C PRO A 423 -5.42 3.16 -0.52
N ASP A 424 -4.20 3.13 -0.03
CA ASP A 424 -3.88 3.18 1.40
C ASP A 424 -4.14 4.56 2.04
N LYS A 425 -4.31 5.62 1.22
CA LYS A 425 -4.57 6.99 1.68
C LYS A 425 -6.05 7.28 1.90
N TYR A 426 -6.94 6.42 1.39
CA TYR A 426 -8.36 6.53 1.68
C TYR A 426 -8.63 6.06 3.11
N ASN A 427 -8.96 7.01 3.97
CA ASN A 427 -9.25 6.75 5.37
C ASN A 427 -10.53 7.45 5.81
N ASN A 428 -11.09 7.00 6.93
CA ASN A 428 -12.35 7.51 7.44
C ASN A 428 -12.32 9.02 7.73
N THR A 429 -11.19 9.53 8.25
CA THR A 429 -11.05 10.96 8.57
C THR A 429 -11.17 11.82 7.32
N MET A 430 -10.46 11.45 6.24
CA MET A 430 -10.55 12.16 4.96
C MET A 430 -11.95 12.07 4.36
N LEU A 431 -12.56 10.89 4.33
CA LEU A 431 -13.91 10.74 3.77
C LEU A 431 -14.96 11.56 4.53
N ARG A 432 -14.82 11.68 5.86
CA ARG A 432 -15.67 12.60 6.64
C ARG A 432 -15.44 14.07 6.30
N MET A 433 -14.18 14.48 6.12
CA MET A 433 -13.91 15.86 5.66
C MET A 433 -14.52 16.12 4.27
N LEU A 434 -14.39 15.18 3.33
CA LEU A 434 -15.06 15.30 2.01
C LEU A 434 -16.59 15.38 2.16
N GLN A 435 -17.19 14.61 3.07
CA GLN A 435 -18.62 14.68 3.34
C GLN A 435 -19.03 16.08 3.84
N GLU A 436 -18.26 16.67 4.76
CA GLU A 436 -18.54 18.04 5.26
C GLU A 436 -18.33 19.10 4.16
N ILE A 437 -17.31 18.96 3.32
CA ILE A 437 -17.09 19.84 2.16
C ILE A 437 -18.30 19.76 1.22
N GLY A 438 -18.77 18.55 0.88
CA GLY A 438 -19.92 18.37 0.00
C GLY A 438 -21.22 18.99 0.55
N LYS A 439 -21.43 19.00 1.87
CA LYS A 439 -22.55 19.70 2.51
C LYS A 439 -22.46 21.22 2.35
N LYS A 440 -21.25 21.80 2.41
CA LYS A 440 -21.02 23.25 2.26
C LYS A 440 -20.96 23.68 0.80
N ALA A 441 -20.69 22.78 -0.13
CA ALA A 441 -20.47 23.03 -1.54
C ALA A 441 -21.27 22.04 -2.41
N PRO A 442 -22.59 22.21 -2.54
CA PRO A 442 -23.47 21.24 -3.22
C PRO A 442 -23.21 21.12 -4.74
N ASN A 443 -22.53 22.11 -5.34
CA ASN A 443 -22.13 22.07 -6.76
C ASN A 443 -20.78 21.36 -6.98
N LEU A 444 -20.27 20.62 -5.99
CA LEU A 444 -19.02 19.88 -6.06
C LEU A 444 -19.25 18.45 -6.54
N GLU A 445 -18.26 17.95 -7.31
CA GLU A 445 -18.13 16.56 -7.68
C GLU A 445 -16.69 16.10 -7.40
N TYR A 446 -16.53 14.94 -6.77
CA TYR A 446 -15.22 14.36 -6.50
C TYR A 446 -14.83 13.37 -7.59
N ALA A 447 -13.68 13.55 -8.21
CA ALA A 447 -13.05 12.55 -9.05
C ALA A 447 -12.11 11.70 -8.18
N ILE A 448 -12.55 10.50 -7.83
CA ILE A 448 -11.82 9.56 -6.97
C ILE A 448 -11.13 8.53 -7.85
N PHE A 449 -9.81 8.49 -7.79
CA PHE A 449 -9.00 7.56 -8.57
C PHE A 449 -8.70 6.31 -7.74
N SER A 450 -9.13 5.16 -8.25
CA SER A 450 -8.67 3.88 -7.72
C SER A 450 -7.35 3.49 -8.38
N SER A 451 -6.55 2.68 -7.72
CA SER A 451 -5.35 2.09 -8.30
C SER A 451 -5.46 0.56 -8.32
N ARG A 452 -4.53 -0.09 -9.05
CA ARG A 452 -4.46 -1.57 -9.10
C ARG A 452 -4.45 -2.24 -7.73
N GLY A 453 -4.02 -1.52 -6.69
CA GLY A 453 -4.07 -2.03 -5.32
C GLY A 453 -5.48 -2.38 -4.87
N VAL A 454 -6.48 -1.55 -5.16
CA VAL A 454 -7.90 -1.77 -4.77
C VAL A 454 -8.50 -2.98 -5.48
N HIS A 455 -8.00 -3.33 -6.65
CA HIS A 455 -8.47 -4.52 -7.38
C HIS A 455 -7.90 -5.84 -6.81
N ARG A 456 -6.85 -5.78 -6.00
CA ARG A 456 -6.35 -6.96 -5.31
C ARG A 456 -7.40 -7.46 -4.33
N TYR A 457 -7.53 -8.76 -4.22
CA TYR A 457 -8.47 -9.43 -3.33
C TYR A 457 -9.94 -9.05 -3.54
N ASN A 458 -10.31 -8.57 -4.74
CA ASN A 458 -11.66 -8.07 -5.05
C ASN A 458 -12.14 -6.96 -4.07
N ALA A 459 -11.25 -6.09 -3.64
CA ALA A 459 -11.57 -5.01 -2.72
C ALA A 459 -12.27 -3.82 -3.38
N TYR A 460 -12.25 -3.72 -4.72
CA TYR A 460 -12.78 -2.57 -5.45
C TYR A 460 -14.26 -2.31 -5.19
N ILE A 461 -15.13 -3.30 -5.35
CA ILE A 461 -16.56 -3.09 -5.18
C ILE A 461 -16.94 -2.78 -3.73
N PRO A 462 -16.45 -3.49 -2.70
CA PRO A 462 -16.65 -3.07 -1.31
C PRO A 462 -16.16 -1.64 -1.05
N PHE A 463 -15.01 -1.24 -1.60
CA PHE A 463 -14.51 0.12 -1.51
C PHE A 463 -15.48 1.14 -2.14
N VAL A 464 -16.00 0.84 -3.34
CA VAL A 464 -16.99 1.70 -4.03
C VAL A 464 -18.25 1.83 -3.20
N VAL A 465 -18.78 0.72 -2.67
CA VAL A 465 -19.99 0.70 -1.84
C VAL A 465 -19.81 1.54 -0.58
N ASP A 466 -18.70 1.29 0.16
CA ASP A 466 -18.41 1.99 1.41
C ASP A 466 -18.18 3.50 1.17
N THR A 467 -17.42 3.85 0.13
CA THR A 467 -17.12 5.25 -0.22
C THR A 467 -18.38 5.99 -0.71
N SER A 468 -19.17 5.38 -1.60
CA SER A 468 -20.41 5.97 -2.09
C SER A 468 -21.46 6.09 -0.98
N GLY A 469 -21.50 5.14 -0.04
CA GLY A 469 -22.35 5.23 1.14
C GLY A 469 -22.02 6.45 2.01
N MET A 470 -20.73 6.83 2.10
CA MET A 470 -20.29 8.02 2.83
C MET A 470 -20.47 9.32 2.06
N LEU A 471 -20.13 9.35 0.76
CA LEU A 471 -20.09 10.57 -0.04
C LEU A 471 -21.38 10.83 -0.85
N GLY A 472 -22.27 9.84 -0.95
CA GLY A 472 -23.49 9.94 -1.76
C GLY A 472 -23.19 9.99 -3.26
N HIS A 473 -24.01 10.72 -4.01
CA HIS A 473 -23.89 10.87 -5.48
C HIS A 473 -22.85 11.92 -5.91
N THR A 474 -22.06 12.45 -4.99
CA THR A 474 -21.07 13.50 -5.28
C THR A 474 -19.72 12.93 -5.74
N ALA A 475 -19.55 11.62 -5.76
CA ALA A 475 -18.28 10.99 -6.12
C ALA A 475 -18.38 10.21 -7.44
N ILE A 476 -17.49 10.53 -8.38
CA ILE A 476 -17.18 9.70 -9.56
C ILE A 476 -15.97 8.86 -9.22
N LEU A 477 -16.14 7.54 -9.25
CA LEU A 477 -15.05 6.63 -9.02
C LEU A 477 -14.46 6.17 -10.36
N HIS A 478 -13.22 6.58 -10.62
CA HIS A 478 -12.48 6.14 -11.80
C HIS A 478 -11.84 4.77 -11.54
N ALA A 479 -11.98 3.86 -12.49
CA ALA A 479 -11.26 2.60 -12.49
C ALA A 479 -9.74 2.85 -12.63
N ASP A 480 -8.93 1.81 -12.39
CA ASP A 480 -7.48 1.86 -12.63
C ASP A 480 -7.17 2.22 -14.10
N LYS A 481 -6.30 3.17 -14.30
CA LYS A 481 -5.92 3.70 -15.61
C LYS A 481 -4.41 3.61 -15.81
N GLU A 482 -3.99 3.51 -17.06
CA GLU A 482 -2.59 3.73 -17.40
C GLU A 482 -2.24 5.21 -17.21
N TYR A 483 -0.95 5.51 -16.98
CA TYR A 483 -0.50 6.84 -16.58
C TYR A 483 -0.99 7.98 -17.49
N MET A 484 -0.97 7.79 -18.80
CA MET A 484 -1.42 8.81 -19.75
C MET A 484 -2.93 9.05 -19.68
N GLU A 485 -3.72 7.99 -19.53
CA GLU A 485 -5.19 8.08 -19.37
C GLU A 485 -5.55 8.73 -18.02
N TYR A 486 -4.79 8.42 -16.98
CA TYR A 486 -4.92 9.06 -15.67
C TYR A 486 -4.67 10.56 -15.75
N MET A 487 -3.57 10.98 -16.40
CA MET A 487 -3.25 12.41 -16.56
C MET A 487 -4.31 13.16 -17.36
N GLU A 488 -4.85 12.54 -18.42
CA GLU A 488 -5.94 13.10 -19.22
C GLU A 488 -7.21 13.30 -18.38
N GLU A 489 -7.60 12.32 -17.57
CA GLU A 489 -8.76 12.45 -16.67
C GLU A 489 -8.50 13.48 -15.55
N ALA A 490 -7.29 13.49 -14.99
CA ALA A 490 -6.93 14.47 -13.95
C ALA A 490 -6.97 15.92 -14.48
N GLU A 491 -6.75 16.12 -15.77
CA GLU A 491 -6.80 17.43 -16.42
C GLU A 491 -8.22 18.02 -16.55
N TYR A 492 -9.29 17.21 -16.49
CA TYR A 492 -10.67 17.71 -16.50
C TYR A 492 -11.09 18.42 -15.21
N ALA A 493 -10.43 18.16 -14.09
CA ALA A 493 -10.81 18.75 -12.82
C ALA A 493 -10.51 20.25 -12.75
N ASP A 494 -11.18 20.91 -11.82
CA ASP A 494 -10.99 22.34 -11.55
C ASP A 494 -9.89 22.60 -10.55
N PHE A 495 -9.73 21.73 -9.55
CA PHE A 495 -8.69 21.78 -8.53
C PHE A 495 -8.42 20.39 -7.95
N THR A 496 -7.44 20.27 -7.07
CA THR A 496 -7.04 19.00 -6.45
C THR A 496 -7.12 19.12 -4.94
N ILE A 497 -7.62 18.08 -4.27
CA ILE A 497 -7.61 17.92 -2.82
C ILE A 497 -6.51 16.93 -2.46
N ASN A 498 -5.55 17.37 -1.65
CA ASN A 498 -4.49 16.49 -1.15
C ASN A 498 -4.98 15.62 0.00
N SER A 499 -4.48 14.38 0.10
CA SER A 499 -4.85 13.44 1.18
C SER A 499 -4.16 13.77 2.51
N TYR A 500 -4.74 13.31 3.62
CA TYR A 500 -4.22 13.45 4.98
C TYR A 500 -4.53 12.18 5.82
N PRO A 501 -3.68 11.72 6.75
CA PRO A 501 -2.39 12.31 7.15
C PRO A 501 -1.26 12.10 6.14
N PHE A 502 -1.36 11.16 5.24
CA PHE A 502 -0.34 10.88 4.25
C PHE A 502 -0.66 11.54 2.91
N GLY A 503 -0.01 12.67 2.65
CA GLY A 503 -0.21 13.48 1.45
C GLY A 503 0.50 12.94 0.19
N GLY A 504 0.32 13.68 -0.91
CA GLY A 504 1.02 13.47 -2.18
C GLY A 504 2.27 14.34 -2.29
N TYR A 505 3.24 13.88 -3.07
CA TYR A 505 4.34 14.70 -3.58
C TYR A 505 4.28 14.75 -5.11
N ASN A 506 4.52 13.64 -5.80
CA ASN A 506 4.47 13.60 -7.26
C ASN A 506 3.08 13.94 -7.82
N THR A 507 2.00 13.48 -7.20
CA THR A 507 0.62 13.83 -7.60
C THR A 507 0.32 15.32 -7.41
N VAL A 508 0.98 15.99 -6.46
CA VAL A 508 0.90 17.45 -6.31
C VAL A 508 1.68 18.15 -7.42
N VAL A 509 2.89 17.67 -7.76
CA VAL A 509 3.66 18.18 -8.91
C VAL A 509 2.86 18.03 -10.20
N GLU A 510 2.22 16.87 -10.41
CA GLU A 510 1.37 16.61 -11.58
C GLU A 510 0.16 17.56 -11.64
N ALA A 511 -0.51 17.79 -10.51
CA ALA A 511 -1.63 18.74 -10.45
C ALA A 511 -1.20 20.17 -10.78
N LEU A 512 -0.09 20.65 -10.21
CA LEU A 512 0.47 21.97 -10.49
C LEU A 512 0.90 22.12 -11.96
N TYR A 513 1.50 21.06 -12.54
CA TYR A 513 1.86 21.01 -13.96
C TYR A 513 0.63 21.14 -14.87
N LEU A 514 -0.50 20.54 -14.48
CA LEU A 514 -1.76 20.64 -15.20
C LEU A 514 -2.53 21.97 -14.95
N GLY A 515 -1.93 22.91 -14.23
CA GLY A 515 -2.58 24.18 -13.87
C GLY A 515 -3.75 23.99 -12.90
N LYS A 516 -3.72 22.96 -12.06
CA LYS A 516 -4.78 22.69 -11.06
C LYS A 516 -4.32 23.13 -9.69
N PRO A 517 -4.97 24.14 -9.08
CA PRO A 517 -4.72 24.54 -7.70
C PRO A 517 -4.88 23.36 -6.74
N VAL A 518 -4.05 23.26 -5.71
CA VAL A 518 -4.10 22.19 -4.73
C VAL A 518 -4.44 22.74 -3.36
N VAL A 519 -5.45 22.19 -2.70
CA VAL A 519 -5.73 22.47 -1.29
C VAL A 519 -5.14 21.36 -0.44
N THR A 520 -4.36 21.71 0.59
CA THR A 520 -3.70 20.74 1.47
C THR A 520 -3.90 21.05 2.95
N LEU A 521 -3.96 20.00 3.76
CA LEU A 521 -3.88 20.09 5.22
C LEU A 521 -2.46 19.77 5.65
N GLU A 522 -1.80 20.75 6.30
CA GLU A 522 -0.42 20.64 6.74
C GLU A 522 -0.33 19.91 8.09
N GLY A 523 0.72 19.12 8.27
CA GLY A 523 1.04 18.44 9.51
C GLY A 523 2.45 18.78 10.03
N ASP A 524 3.18 17.75 10.49
CA ASP A 524 4.47 17.90 11.18
C ASP A 524 5.58 16.99 10.62
N ARG A 525 5.36 16.38 9.45
CA ARG A 525 6.29 15.43 8.84
C ARG A 525 6.31 15.57 7.32
N PHE A 526 7.37 15.09 6.69
CA PHE A 526 7.51 15.11 5.25
C PHE A 526 6.22 14.78 4.51
N TYR A 527 5.60 13.65 4.80
CA TYR A 527 4.45 13.17 4.05
C TYR A 527 3.19 14.04 4.18
N ASN A 528 3.14 14.99 5.10
CA ASN A 528 2.07 16.00 5.19
C ASN A 528 2.58 17.44 5.16
N LEU A 529 3.89 17.65 4.94
CA LEU A 529 4.54 18.96 4.72
C LEU A 529 4.94 19.15 3.26
N ALA A 530 5.23 18.07 2.53
CA ALA A 530 5.78 18.15 1.18
C ALA A 530 4.88 18.91 0.19
N ALA A 531 3.56 18.71 0.26
CA ALA A 531 2.59 19.46 -0.54
C ALA A 531 2.64 20.95 -0.21
N SER A 532 2.69 21.30 1.09
CA SER A 532 2.78 22.69 1.55
C SER A 532 4.06 23.37 1.09
N ALA A 533 5.19 22.67 1.12
CA ALA A 533 6.47 23.19 0.62
C ALA A 533 6.38 23.50 -0.89
N LEU A 534 5.81 22.60 -1.68
CA LEU A 534 5.58 22.84 -3.11
C LEU A 534 4.66 24.04 -3.35
N LEU A 535 3.55 24.17 -2.62
CA LEU A 535 2.62 25.29 -2.74
C LEU A 535 3.27 26.63 -2.37
N ARG A 536 4.09 26.68 -1.32
CA ARG A 536 4.83 27.88 -0.95
C ARG A 536 5.79 28.34 -2.06
N ARG A 537 6.47 27.38 -2.73
CA ARG A 537 7.39 27.68 -3.83
C ARG A 537 6.70 28.29 -5.05
N VAL A 538 5.45 27.93 -5.32
CA VAL A 538 4.67 28.49 -6.43
C VAL A 538 3.76 29.64 -6.01
N GLY A 539 3.93 30.18 -4.81
CA GLY A 539 3.18 31.36 -4.31
C GLY A 539 1.72 31.06 -3.94
N MET A 540 1.37 29.81 -3.66
CA MET A 540 0.02 29.37 -3.32
C MET A 540 -0.15 29.01 -1.83
N GLY A 541 0.59 29.67 -0.95
CA GLY A 541 0.52 29.43 0.49
C GLY A 541 -0.87 29.66 1.11
N ASN A 542 -1.73 30.44 0.44
CA ASN A 542 -3.12 30.69 0.84
C ASN A 542 -4.06 29.46 0.64
N LEU A 543 -3.58 28.37 0.06
CA LEU A 543 -4.30 27.10 -0.08
C LEU A 543 -3.80 26.02 0.90
N ILE A 544 -3.00 26.42 1.88
CA ILE A 544 -2.51 25.55 2.95
C ILE A 544 -3.35 25.80 4.20
N ALA A 545 -4.06 24.78 4.65
CA ALA A 545 -4.76 24.78 5.92
C ALA A 545 -3.90 24.13 7.01
N THR A 546 -4.05 24.58 8.25
CA THR A 546 -3.37 24.03 9.43
C THR A 546 -4.32 23.25 10.35
N ALA A 547 -5.62 23.33 10.09
CA ALA A 547 -6.66 22.65 10.85
C ALA A 547 -7.76 22.12 9.91
N ALA A 548 -8.43 21.03 10.30
CA ALA A 548 -9.48 20.42 9.50
C ALA A 548 -10.65 21.37 9.16
N PRO A 549 -11.16 22.22 10.06
CA PRO A 549 -12.20 23.19 9.69
C PRO A 549 -11.76 24.17 8.60
N GLU A 550 -10.55 24.68 8.69
CA GLU A 550 -9.97 25.58 7.69
C GLU A 550 -9.82 24.89 6.33
N PHE A 551 -9.36 23.64 6.33
CA PHE A 551 -9.27 22.82 5.12
C PHE A 551 -10.63 22.63 4.44
N ILE A 552 -11.67 22.33 5.23
CA ILE A 552 -13.03 22.18 4.74
C ILE A 552 -13.54 23.51 4.14
N ASP A 553 -13.27 24.62 4.82
CA ASP A 553 -13.72 25.95 4.37
C ASP A 553 -12.99 26.41 3.10
N LEU A 554 -11.68 26.17 2.99
CA LEU A 554 -10.90 26.44 1.78
C LEU A 554 -11.42 25.61 0.58
N CYS A 555 -11.64 24.32 0.76
CA CYS A 555 -12.20 23.47 -0.30
C CYS A 555 -13.61 23.95 -0.72
N ALA A 556 -14.45 24.32 0.24
CA ALA A 556 -15.80 24.85 -0.06
C ALA A 556 -15.72 26.21 -0.79
N ARG A 557 -14.76 27.06 -0.44
CA ARG A 557 -14.51 28.34 -1.11
C ARG A 557 -14.08 28.15 -2.56
N MET A 558 -13.23 27.15 -2.86
CA MET A 558 -12.85 26.82 -4.26
C MET A 558 -14.05 26.53 -5.15
N VAL A 559 -15.19 26.07 -4.56
CA VAL A 559 -16.42 25.73 -5.28
C VAL A 559 -17.38 26.90 -5.32
N ASN A 560 -17.56 27.61 -4.20
CA ASN A 560 -18.61 28.62 -4.03
C ASN A 560 -18.21 30.02 -4.44
N ASP A 561 -16.90 30.28 -4.66
CA ASP A 561 -16.31 31.57 -5.03
C ASP A 561 -15.58 31.42 -6.39
N PRO A 562 -16.28 31.63 -7.52
CA PRO A 562 -15.69 31.49 -8.86
C PRO A 562 -14.51 32.42 -9.12
N ASP A 563 -14.54 33.63 -8.55
CA ASP A 563 -13.46 34.60 -8.71
C ASP A 563 -12.21 34.12 -7.97
N PHE A 564 -12.37 33.56 -6.78
CA PHE A 564 -11.26 32.95 -6.04
C PHE A 564 -10.65 31.76 -6.80
N LEU A 565 -11.48 30.86 -7.34
CA LEU A 565 -10.99 29.73 -8.14
C LEU A 565 -10.21 30.23 -9.38
N ALA A 566 -10.77 31.22 -10.09
CA ALA A 566 -10.13 31.80 -11.28
C ALA A 566 -8.79 32.48 -10.92
N GLU A 567 -8.73 33.22 -9.81
CA GLU A 567 -7.50 33.81 -9.29
C GLU A 567 -6.43 32.73 -9.01
N GLN A 568 -6.80 31.63 -8.35
CA GLN A 568 -5.84 30.57 -8.05
C GLN A 568 -5.35 29.85 -9.33
N LYS A 569 -6.23 29.61 -10.30
CA LYS A 569 -5.83 29.07 -11.61
C LYS A 569 -4.87 29.98 -12.38
N ALA A 570 -5.09 31.29 -12.30
CA ALA A 570 -4.26 32.28 -13.00
C ALA A 570 -2.82 32.43 -12.42
N LYS A 571 -2.57 31.90 -11.22
CA LYS A 571 -1.24 31.88 -10.58
C LYS A 571 -0.35 30.74 -11.09
N LEU A 572 -0.93 29.72 -11.71
CA LEU A 572 -0.24 28.53 -12.25
C LEU A 572 -0.03 28.65 -13.76
#